data_41febddc8cdc0cb9ee23c920e4338900
#
_entry.id   41febddc8cdc0cb9ee23c920e4338900
#
_cell.length_a   1.000
_cell.length_b   1.000
_cell.length_c   1.000
_cell.angle_alpha   90.00
_cell.angle_beta   90.00
_cell.angle_gamma   90.00
#
_symmetry.space_group_name_H-M   'P 1'
#
loop_
_entity.id
_entity.type
_entity.pdbx_description
1 polymer ?
#
loop_
_entity_poly.entity_id
_entity_poly.type
_entity_poly.pdbx_seq_one_letter_code
_entity_poly.pdbx_strand_id
1 'polypeptide(L)'
;MSVEVMRSVIEAAEGRVPVDTLFINAQIVDVYGQRVAPGSVAVKDGVIVGVLYDGRDDAAGTYEATEVIDCQGRYLAPGFIDGHLHIESSNIRPAEYARMAATRGTTTAIADSQEIANVAGLHGLPFMT
;
A
#
# COMPACT_ATOMS: atom_id res chain seq x y z
N MET A 1 -5.29 9.10 11.23
CA MET A 1 -6.42 9.30 10.29
C MET A 1 -7.41 10.27 10.96
N SER A 2 -7.82 11.36 10.27
CA SER A 2 -8.84 12.28 10.81
C SER A 2 -10.24 11.64 10.75
N VAL A 3 -11.19 12.19 11.52
CA VAL A 3 -12.59 11.72 11.51
C VAL A 3 -13.23 11.87 10.12
N GLU A 4 -12.86 12.93 9.40
CA GLU A 4 -13.35 13.20 8.05
C GLU A 4 -12.88 12.14 7.05
N VAL A 5 -11.59 11.77 7.08
CA VAL A 5 -11.04 10.70 6.25
C VAL A 5 -11.68 9.36 6.59
N MET A 6 -11.88 9.07 7.88
CA MET A 6 -12.54 7.83 8.31
C MET A 6 -13.98 7.74 7.76
N ARG A 7 -14.73 8.85 7.79
CA ARG A 7 -16.08 8.92 7.23
C ARG A 7 -16.07 8.68 5.72
N SER A 8 -15.19 9.37 4.98
CA SER A 8 -15.01 9.20 3.54
C SER A 8 -14.73 7.74 3.15
N VAL A 9 -13.81 7.10 3.88
CA VAL A 9 -13.44 5.68 3.68
C VAL A 9 -14.63 4.75 3.92
N ILE A 10 -15.42 4.98 4.98
CA ILE A 10 -16.62 4.16 5.28
C ILE A 10 -17.69 4.35 4.21
N GLU A 11 -17.99 5.59 3.82
CA GLU A 11 -18.98 5.90 2.79
C GLU A 11 -18.59 5.29 1.44
N ALA A 12 -17.31 5.34 1.10
CA ALA A 12 -16.77 4.69 -0.10
C ALA A 12 -16.88 3.16 -0.03
N ALA A 13 -16.53 2.55 1.11
CA ALA A 13 -16.64 1.10 1.30
C ALA A 13 -18.08 0.59 1.14
N GLU A 14 -19.08 1.43 1.49
CA GLU A 14 -20.50 1.14 1.32
C GLU A 14 -21.05 1.51 -0.06
N GLY A 15 -20.20 1.99 -0.97
CA GLY A 15 -20.61 2.39 -2.33
C GLY A 15 -21.44 3.68 -2.40
N ARG A 16 -21.46 4.50 -1.34
CA ARG A 16 -22.24 5.75 -1.29
C ARG A 16 -21.54 6.92 -1.97
N VAL A 17 -20.23 6.87 -2.08
CA VAL A 17 -19.42 7.88 -2.77
C VAL A 17 -18.39 7.17 -3.64
N PRO A 18 -17.94 7.81 -4.74
CA PRO A 18 -16.91 7.22 -5.60
C PRO A 18 -15.60 6.95 -4.85
N VAL A 19 -14.97 5.83 -5.17
CA VAL A 19 -13.59 5.56 -4.78
C VAL A 19 -12.62 6.40 -5.62
N ASP A 20 -11.40 6.60 -5.13
CA ASP A 20 -10.40 7.36 -5.89
C ASP A 20 -9.88 6.53 -7.05
N THR A 21 -9.51 5.28 -6.77
CA THR A 21 -8.97 4.36 -7.79
C THR A 21 -9.62 2.99 -7.67
N LEU A 22 -10.01 2.43 -8.82
CA LEU A 22 -10.47 1.05 -8.95
C LEU A 22 -9.52 0.29 -9.88
N PHE A 23 -8.83 -0.69 -9.33
CA PHE A 23 -8.03 -1.64 -10.10
C PHE A 23 -8.92 -2.78 -10.57
N ILE A 24 -8.98 -3.03 -11.88
CA ILE A 24 -9.78 -4.10 -12.48
C ILE A 24 -8.90 -5.10 -13.22
N ASN A 25 -9.44 -6.28 -13.53
CA ASN A 25 -8.76 -7.33 -14.28
C ASN A 25 -7.40 -7.72 -13.68
N ALA A 26 -7.32 -7.78 -12.33
CA ALA A 26 -6.11 -8.14 -11.61
C ALA A 26 -6.08 -9.62 -11.22
N GLN A 27 -4.87 -10.18 -11.09
CA GLN A 27 -4.62 -11.41 -10.34
C GLN A 27 -4.23 -10.99 -8.92
N ILE A 28 -5.18 -11.02 -7.99
CA ILE A 28 -4.99 -10.55 -6.62
C ILE A 28 -4.20 -11.59 -5.83
N VAL A 29 -3.06 -11.18 -5.27
CA VAL A 29 -2.29 -11.98 -4.32
C VAL A 29 -2.91 -11.81 -2.93
N ASP A 30 -3.82 -12.71 -2.58
CA ASP A 30 -4.51 -12.74 -1.30
C ASP A 30 -3.61 -13.42 -0.25
N VAL A 31 -2.86 -12.62 0.50
CA VAL A 31 -1.91 -13.12 1.50
C VAL A 31 -2.61 -13.77 2.70
N TYR A 32 -3.82 -13.35 3.04
CA TYR A 32 -4.61 -13.94 4.13
C TYR A 32 -5.24 -15.26 3.71
N GLY A 33 -5.80 -15.30 2.52
CA GLY A 33 -6.40 -16.51 1.95
C GLY A 33 -5.38 -17.48 1.34
N GLN A 34 -4.08 -17.11 1.31
CA GLN A 34 -2.97 -17.90 0.74
C GLN A 34 -3.27 -18.39 -0.68
N ARG A 35 -3.80 -17.50 -1.52
CA ARG A 35 -4.21 -17.82 -2.90
C ARG A 35 -3.94 -16.63 -3.84
N VAL A 36 -3.98 -16.93 -5.12
CA VAL A 36 -4.10 -15.93 -6.18
C VAL A 36 -5.47 -16.12 -6.83
N ALA A 37 -6.20 -15.04 -6.99
CA ALA A 37 -7.53 -15.09 -7.60
C ALA A 37 -7.78 -13.84 -8.48
N PRO A 38 -8.52 -13.99 -9.58
CA PRO A 38 -8.91 -12.84 -10.39
C PRO A 38 -9.88 -11.95 -9.61
N GLY A 39 -9.80 -10.63 -9.84
CA GLY A 39 -10.68 -9.70 -9.16
C GLY A 39 -10.27 -8.24 -9.32
N SER A 40 -10.86 -7.40 -8.46
CA SER A 40 -10.71 -5.95 -8.45
C SER A 40 -10.42 -5.43 -7.04
N VAL A 41 -9.74 -4.29 -6.95
CA VAL A 41 -9.41 -3.63 -5.68
C VAL A 41 -9.81 -2.16 -5.75
N ALA A 42 -10.58 -1.71 -4.77
CA ALA A 42 -11.02 -0.33 -4.62
C ALA A 42 -10.24 0.39 -3.54
N VAL A 43 -9.80 1.61 -3.82
CA VAL A 43 -8.98 2.44 -2.92
C VAL A 43 -9.62 3.81 -2.74
N LYS A 44 -9.70 4.26 -1.49
CA LYS A 44 -10.15 5.61 -1.09
C LYS A 44 -9.20 6.20 -0.05
N ASP A 45 -8.75 7.44 -0.28
CA ASP A 45 -7.85 8.16 0.63
C ASP A 45 -6.62 7.33 1.06
N GLY A 46 -6.04 6.56 0.12
CA GLY A 46 -4.90 5.67 0.36
C GLY A 46 -5.23 4.39 1.14
N VAL A 47 -6.51 4.09 1.38
CA VAL A 47 -6.98 2.90 2.09
C VAL A 47 -7.68 1.96 1.12
N ILE A 48 -7.39 0.66 1.20
CA ILE A 48 -8.15 -0.36 0.48
C ILE A 48 -9.52 -0.47 1.14
N VAL A 49 -10.58 -0.14 0.39
CA VAL A 49 -11.97 -0.16 0.87
C VAL A 49 -12.75 -1.37 0.38
N GLY A 50 -12.23 -2.05 -0.65
CA GLY A 50 -12.85 -3.27 -1.16
C GLY A 50 -11.85 -4.16 -1.89
N VAL A 51 -11.98 -5.46 -1.70
CA VAL A 51 -11.31 -6.51 -2.48
C VAL A 51 -12.40 -7.45 -2.97
N LEU A 52 -12.64 -7.45 -4.26
CA LEU A 52 -13.75 -8.14 -4.92
C LEU A 52 -13.18 -9.26 -5.79
N TYR A 53 -13.62 -10.49 -5.56
CA TYR A 53 -13.17 -11.64 -6.33
C TYR A 53 -14.18 -12.01 -7.40
N ASP A 54 -13.73 -12.24 -8.63
CA ASP A 54 -14.59 -12.64 -9.74
C ASP A 54 -15.39 -13.91 -9.42
N GLY A 55 -16.68 -13.90 -9.77
CA GLY A 55 -17.59 -15.01 -9.53
C GLY A 55 -18.11 -15.15 -8.08
N ARG A 56 -17.69 -14.26 -7.17
CA ARG A 56 -18.26 -14.16 -5.81
C ARG A 56 -18.97 -12.84 -5.57
N ASP A 57 -18.43 -11.79 -6.14
CA ASP A 57 -18.90 -10.41 -5.98
C ASP A 57 -19.10 -9.82 -7.37
N ASP A 58 -20.21 -9.15 -7.64
CA ASP A 58 -20.42 -8.44 -8.92
C ASP A 58 -19.54 -7.18 -8.95
N ALA A 59 -18.25 -7.38 -9.12
CA ALA A 59 -17.21 -6.38 -8.92
C ALA A 59 -17.36 -5.13 -9.81
N ALA A 60 -17.80 -5.31 -11.05
CA ALA A 60 -17.86 -4.22 -12.03
C ALA A 60 -18.98 -3.20 -11.77
N GLY A 61 -19.95 -3.49 -10.90
CA GLY A 61 -21.09 -2.61 -10.57
C GLY A 61 -21.09 -2.08 -9.14
N THR A 62 -20.15 -2.51 -8.30
CA THR A 62 -20.18 -2.19 -6.86
C THR A 62 -19.62 -0.80 -6.55
N TYR A 63 -18.63 -0.32 -7.32
CA TYR A 63 -17.97 0.95 -7.06
C TYR A 63 -17.97 1.86 -8.29
N GLU A 64 -18.42 3.10 -8.11
CA GLU A 64 -18.04 4.21 -8.98
C GLU A 64 -16.61 4.65 -8.62
N ALA A 65 -15.79 5.02 -9.61
CA ALA A 65 -14.40 5.40 -9.40
C ALA A 65 -14.03 6.67 -10.16
N THR A 66 -13.18 7.50 -9.55
CA THR A 66 -12.59 8.66 -10.22
C THR A 66 -11.58 8.22 -11.30
N GLU A 67 -10.81 7.19 -10.99
CA GLU A 67 -9.83 6.58 -11.89
C GLU A 67 -10.02 5.07 -11.94
N VAL A 68 -9.98 4.50 -13.15
CA VAL A 68 -10.02 3.04 -13.35
C VAL A 68 -8.71 2.61 -13.99
N ILE A 69 -8.01 1.67 -13.36
CA ILE A 69 -6.76 1.09 -13.84
C ILE A 69 -7.01 -0.36 -14.24
N ASP A 70 -6.91 -0.65 -15.53
CA ASP A 70 -6.96 -2.03 -16.03
C ASP A 70 -5.59 -2.71 -15.83
N CYS A 71 -5.54 -3.69 -14.96
CA CYS A 71 -4.34 -4.47 -14.68
C CYS A 71 -3.99 -5.47 -15.79
N GLN A 72 -4.89 -5.72 -16.74
CA GLN A 72 -4.63 -6.60 -17.90
C GLN A 72 -4.15 -8.01 -17.49
N GLY A 73 -4.71 -8.56 -16.42
CA GLY A 73 -4.32 -9.87 -15.89
C GLY A 73 -3.00 -9.89 -15.12
N ARG A 74 -2.37 -8.72 -14.90
CA ARG A 74 -1.15 -8.64 -14.07
C ARG A 74 -1.46 -8.87 -12.60
N TYR A 75 -0.43 -9.26 -11.86
CA TYR A 75 -0.55 -9.47 -10.41
C TYR A 75 -0.67 -8.15 -9.67
N LEU A 76 -1.62 -8.08 -8.75
CA LEU A 76 -1.77 -7.01 -7.78
C LEU A 76 -1.50 -7.60 -6.39
N ALA A 77 -0.45 -7.13 -5.75
CA ALA A 77 0.00 -7.61 -4.44
C ALA A 77 0.16 -6.44 -3.47
N PRO A 78 0.04 -6.68 -2.15
CA PRO A 78 0.51 -5.71 -1.17
C PRO A 78 1.97 -5.36 -1.39
N GLY A 79 2.35 -4.10 -1.14
CA GLY A 79 3.75 -3.72 -1.18
C GLY A 79 4.57 -4.53 -0.17
N PHE A 80 5.82 -4.84 -0.52
CA PHE A 80 6.70 -5.59 0.37
C PHE A 80 7.09 -4.76 1.58
N ILE A 81 7.25 -5.45 2.70
CA ILE A 81 7.70 -4.87 3.96
C ILE A 81 9.08 -5.46 4.27
N ASP A 82 10.09 -4.58 4.35
CA ASP A 82 11.37 -4.97 4.92
C ASP A 82 11.25 -4.91 6.45
N GLY A 83 11.25 -6.07 7.08
CA GLY A 83 10.94 -6.22 8.50
C GLY A 83 12.08 -5.81 9.43
N HIS A 84 13.30 -5.61 8.92
CA HIS A 84 14.45 -5.16 9.72
C HIS A 84 15.61 -4.74 8.81
N LEU A 85 16.04 -3.50 8.96
CA LEU A 85 17.25 -3.02 8.29
C LEU A 85 17.94 -1.88 9.06
N HIS A 86 19.20 -1.68 8.74
CA HIS A 86 20.01 -0.53 9.14
C HIS A 86 20.34 0.28 7.89
N ILE A 87 19.62 1.40 7.67
CA ILE A 87 19.85 2.24 6.49
C ILE A 87 21.26 2.80 6.48
N GLU A 88 21.78 3.13 7.67
CA GLU A 88 23.14 3.67 7.87
C GLU A 88 24.21 2.76 7.27
N SER A 89 24.06 1.45 7.43
CA SER A 89 24.99 0.43 6.90
C SER A 89 25.05 0.43 5.37
N SER A 90 24.04 0.98 4.70
CA SER A 90 23.99 1.09 3.23
C SER A 90 24.88 2.22 2.68
N ASN A 91 25.33 3.14 3.53
CA ASN A 91 26.06 4.36 3.19
C ASN A 91 25.32 5.32 2.24
N ILE A 92 24.00 5.22 2.17
CA ILE A 92 23.14 6.12 1.40
C ILE A 92 22.15 6.83 2.31
N ARG A 93 21.60 7.96 1.82
CA ARG A 93 20.59 8.70 2.57
C ARG A 93 19.27 7.93 2.60
N PRO A 94 18.44 8.08 3.66
CA PRO A 94 17.13 7.43 3.75
C PRO A 94 16.24 7.65 2.53
N ALA A 95 16.19 8.89 2.00
CA ALA A 95 15.41 9.20 0.81
C ALA A 95 15.89 8.43 -0.44
N GLU A 96 17.20 8.23 -0.61
CA GLU A 96 17.74 7.44 -1.73
C GLU A 96 17.48 5.95 -1.54
N TYR A 97 17.60 5.46 -0.30
CA TYR A 97 17.18 4.09 0.03
C TYR A 97 15.71 3.88 -0.33
N ALA A 98 14.82 4.75 0.14
CA ALA A 98 13.39 4.67 -0.13
C ALA A 98 13.08 4.66 -1.64
N ARG A 99 13.74 5.53 -2.42
CA ARG A 99 13.59 5.59 -3.86
C ARG A 99 14.00 4.28 -4.54
N MET A 100 15.11 3.70 -4.12
CA MET A 100 15.60 2.42 -4.67
C MET A 100 14.71 1.24 -4.27
N ALA A 101 14.31 1.17 -3.00
CA ALA A 101 13.45 0.12 -2.46
C ALA A 101 12.06 0.11 -3.14
N ALA A 102 11.47 1.29 -3.33
CA ALA A 102 10.17 1.43 -3.98
C ALA A 102 10.19 0.89 -5.43
N THR A 103 11.28 1.06 -6.17
CA THR A 103 11.40 0.51 -7.54
C THR A 103 11.44 -1.02 -7.58
N ARG A 104 11.61 -1.66 -6.44
CA ARG A 104 11.61 -3.13 -6.26
C ARG A 104 10.38 -3.65 -5.52
N GLY A 105 9.40 -2.77 -5.29
CA GLY A 105 8.14 -3.12 -4.65
C GLY A 105 8.13 -3.07 -3.13
N THR A 106 9.23 -2.66 -2.48
CA THR A 106 9.26 -2.43 -1.03
C THR A 106 8.67 -1.06 -0.72
N THR A 107 7.54 -1.04 -0.01
CA THR A 107 6.79 0.19 0.32
C THR A 107 6.87 0.57 1.79
N THR A 108 7.36 -0.35 2.62
CA THR A 108 7.50 -0.15 4.07
C THR A 108 8.83 -0.74 4.52
N ALA A 109 9.52 -0.04 5.41
CA ALA A 109 10.75 -0.52 6.03
C ALA A 109 10.70 -0.27 7.54
N ILE A 110 11.10 -1.27 8.31
CA ILE A 110 11.30 -1.17 9.76
C ILE A 110 12.78 -0.95 10.00
N ALA A 111 13.17 0.33 10.07
CA ALA A 111 14.56 0.71 10.25
C ALA A 111 14.93 0.77 11.74
N ASP A 112 16.02 0.13 12.09
CA ASP A 112 16.66 0.26 13.39
C ASP A 112 17.83 1.25 13.27
N SER A 113 17.64 2.45 13.78
CA SER A 113 18.55 3.58 13.65
C SER A 113 19.58 3.62 14.80
N GLN A 114 20.08 2.47 15.26
CA GLN A 114 21.00 2.40 16.40
C GLN A 114 22.37 2.98 16.08
N GLU A 115 22.85 2.87 14.84
CA GLU A 115 24.20 3.36 14.46
C GLU A 115 24.25 4.88 14.55
N ILE A 116 23.27 5.58 13.97
CA ILE A 116 23.21 7.05 14.07
C ILE A 116 22.97 7.52 15.51
N ALA A 117 22.21 6.76 16.30
CA ALA A 117 21.98 7.07 17.71
C ALA A 117 23.28 6.95 18.54
N ASN A 118 24.13 5.96 18.24
CA ASN A 118 25.43 5.79 18.89
C ASN A 118 26.42 6.93 18.58
N VAL A 119 26.33 7.51 17.38
CA VAL A 119 27.24 8.58 16.94
C VAL A 119 26.73 9.97 17.32
N ALA A 120 25.45 10.23 17.13
CA ALA A 120 24.82 11.56 17.25
C ALA A 120 23.81 11.67 18.40
N GLY A 121 23.64 10.61 19.19
CA GLY A 121 22.61 10.53 20.23
C GLY A 121 21.20 10.63 19.67
N LEU A 122 20.24 11.00 20.50
CA LEU A 122 18.83 11.11 20.09
C LEU A 122 18.60 12.17 19.00
N HIS A 123 19.51 13.12 18.82
CA HIS A 123 19.41 14.13 17.77
C HIS A 123 19.63 13.57 16.36
N GLY A 124 20.24 12.37 16.24
CA GLY A 124 20.40 11.70 14.96
C GLY A 124 19.14 11.03 14.44
N LEU A 125 18.22 10.64 15.30
CA LEU A 125 17.02 9.87 14.92
C LEU A 125 16.12 10.61 13.90
N PRO A 126 15.81 11.91 14.05
CA PRO A 126 14.99 12.62 13.07
C PRO A 126 15.60 12.70 11.66
N PHE A 127 16.90 12.43 11.52
CA PHE A 127 17.54 12.39 10.20
C PHE A 127 17.20 11.12 9.42
N MET A 128 16.77 10.07 10.10
CA MET A 128 16.47 8.76 9.52
C MET A 128 14.99 8.58 9.14
N THR A 129 14.15 9.59 9.38
CA THR A 129 12.69 9.57 9.12
C THR A 129 12.28 10.46 7.96
#